data_7cfe8ed0fbc284cd87d241d53e11451a
#
_entry.id   7cfe8ed0fbc284cd87d241d53e11451a
#
_cell.length_a   1.000
_cell.length_b   1.000
_cell.length_c   1.000
_cell.angle_alpha   90.00
_cell.angle_beta   90.00
_cell.angle_gamma   90.00
#
_symmetry.space_group_name_H-M   'P 1'
#
loop_
_entity.id
_entity.type
_entity.pdbx_description
1 polymer ?
#
loop_
_entity_poly.entity_id
_entity_poly.type
_entity_poly.pdbx_seq_one_letter_code
_entity_poly.pdbx_strand_id
1 'polypeptide(L)'
;RVGNAMYPDHYDRGWHITGSTGTLGAAAACARLLGLDAHQTAMALGIAASQPVGVREQFGTMTKPFHPGAAARGGLMSALLASQGFTASTKALEAPRGMMQTVSTKNDWREITDALGQRFEISFNSYKPFACGIVIHPSIDACAQLRAQGVVPEQIARIELKVHSLVLELTGKKEPA
;
A
#
# COMPACT_ATOMS: atom_id res chain seq x y z
N ARG A 1 -4.70 -5.48 -6.69
CA ARG A 1 -5.21 -6.87 -6.63
C ARG A 1 -4.61 -7.65 -5.47
N VAL A 2 -3.30 -7.85 -5.39
CA VAL A 2 -2.68 -8.60 -4.27
C VAL A 2 -3.00 -7.95 -2.92
N GLY A 3 -2.98 -6.61 -2.83
CA GLY A 3 -3.38 -5.89 -1.63
C GLY A 3 -4.84 -6.16 -1.24
N ASN A 4 -5.76 -6.14 -2.22
CA ASN A 4 -7.18 -6.44 -1.99
C ASN A 4 -7.37 -7.88 -1.49
N ALA A 5 -6.63 -8.83 -2.06
CA ALA A 5 -6.70 -10.24 -1.68
C ALA A 5 -6.36 -10.50 -0.20
N MET A 6 -5.55 -9.65 0.41
CA MET A 6 -5.10 -9.77 1.81
C MET A 6 -5.76 -8.77 2.76
N TYR A 7 -6.51 -7.79 2.24
CA TYR A 7 -7.18 -6.77 3.07
C TYR A 7 -8.45 -7.36 3.73
N PRO A 8 -8.79 -6.98 4.98
CA PRO A 8 -8.05 -6.04 5.84
C PRO A 8 -6.95 -6.67 6.72
N ASP A 9 -6.90 -8.01 6.83
CA ASP A 9 -6.07 -8.72 7.82
C ASP A 9 -4.58 -8.32 7.76
N HIS A 10 -4.01 -8.24 6.56
CA HIS A 10 -2.64 -7.80 6.36
C HIS A 10 -2.37 -6.40 6.93
N TYR A 11 -3.30 -5.47 6.72
CA TYR A 11 -3.21 -4.11 7.22
C TYR A 11 -3.36 -4.06 8.74
N ASP A 12 -4.31 -4.81 9.30
CA ASP A 12 -4.59 -4.85 10.73
C ASP A 12 -3.43 -5.47 11.52
N ARG A 13 -2.67 -6.38 10.90
CA ARG A 13 -1.43 -6.95 11.47
C ARG A 13 -0.27 -5.95 11.50
N GLY A 14 -0.44 -4.76 10.98
CA GLY A 14 0.55 -3.69 11.04
C GLY A 14 1.40 -3.51 9.78
N TRP A 15 1.10 -4.20 8.69
CA TRP A 15 1.81 -4.01 7.43
C TRP A 15 1.34 -2.75 6.70
N HIS A 16 2.28 -2.03 6.09
CA HIS A 16 1.98 -0.96 5.14
C HIS A 16 1.80 -1.55 3.74
N ILE A 17 0.55 -1.72 3.31
CA ILE A 17 0.20 -2.36 2.03
C ILE A 17 1.02 -1.82 0.86
N THR A 18 1.19 -0.50 0.77
CA THR A 18 1.97 0.15 -0.30
C THR A 18 3.39 -0.40 -0.39
N GLY A 19 4.05 -0.61 0.75
CA GLY A 19 5.40 -1.18 0.78
C GLY A 19 5.41 -2.65 0.40
N SER A 20 4.58 -3.46 1.07
CA SER A 20 4.63 -4.92 0.94
C SER A 20 4.12 -5.43 -0.41
N THR A 21 2.97 -4.93 -0.90
CA THR A 21 2.40 -5.39 -2.18
C THR A 21 2.90 -4.60 -3.37
N GLY A 22 3.38 -3.37 -3.15
CA GLY A 22 3.96 -2.52 -4.19
C GLY A 22 5.20 -3.15 -4.84
N THR A 23 5.98 -3.94 -4.08
CA THR A 23 7.12 -4.69 -4.62
C THR A 23 6.69 -5.66 -5.71
N LEU A 24 5.58 -6.40 -5.51
CA LEU A 24 5.02 -7.31 -6.52
C LEU A 24 4.51 -6.55 -7.74
N GLY A 25 3.81 -5.42 -7.51
CA GLY A 25 3.32 -4.57 -8.59
C GLY A 25 4.47 -4.02 -9.44
N ALA A 26 5.54 -3.55 -8.80
CA ALA A 26 6.73 -3.05 -9.48
C ALA A 26 7.45 -4.17 -10.25
N ALA A 27 7.58 -5.38 -9.66
CA ALA A 27 8.18 -6.52 -10.35
C ALA A 27 7.40 -6.91 -11.61
N ALA A 28 6.07 -7.00 -11.52
CA ALA A 28 5.21 -7.31 -12.67
C ALA A 28 5.32 -6.24 -13.78
N ALA A 29 5.29 -4.96 -13.42
CA ALA A 29 5.43 -3.87 -14.37
C ALA A 29 6.81 -3.87 -15.05
N CYS A 30 7.89 -4.02 -14.29
CA CYS A 30 9.24 -4.09 -14.82
C CYS A 30 9.46 -5.33 -15.68
N ALA A 31 8.95 -6.50 -15.28
CA ALA A 31 9.00 -7.73 -16.08
C ALA A 31 8.33 -7.51 -17.45
N ARG A 32 7.15 -6.86 -17.47
CA ARG A 32 6.44 -6.54 -18.70
C ARG A 32 7.23 -5.57 -19.60
N LEU A 33 7.80 -4.52 -19.02
CA LEU A 33 8.60 -3.52 -19.74
C LEU A 33 9.90 -4.10 -20.32
N LEU A 34 10.52 -5.05 -19.60
CA LEU A 34 11.73 -5.76 -20.05
C LEU A 34 11.43 -6.88 -21.06
N GLY A 35 10.16 -7.13 -21.38
CA GLY A 35 9.76 -8.19 -22.30
C GLY A 35 9.99 -9.61 -21.78
N LEU A 36 10.02 -9.80 -20.46
CA LEU A 36 10.24 -11.11 -19.86
C LEU A 36 9.10 -12.06 -20.22
N ASP A 37 9.44 -13.32 -20.46
CA ASP A 37 8.44 -14.37 -20.70
C ASP A 37 7.67 -14.76 -19.42
N ALA A 38 6.72 -15.66 -19.53
CA ALA A 38 5.88 -16.09 -18.41
C ALA A 38 6.70 -16.73 -17.28
N HIS A 39 7.72 -17.53 -17.62
CA HIS A 39 8.58 -18.17 -16.63
C HIS A 39 9.45 -17.13 -15.90
N GLN A 40 10.11 -16.26 -16.63
CA GLN A 40 10.92 -15.17 -16.07
C GLN A 40 10.07 -14.23 -15.20
N THR A 41 8.85 -13.93 -15.65
CA THR A 41 7.91 -13.11 -14.87
C THR A 41 7.52 -13.79 -13.56
N ALA A 42 7.28 -15.11 -13.57
CA ALA A 42 7.03 -15.88 -12.36
C ALA A 42 8.26 -15.85 -11.41
N MET A 43 9.48 -15.95 -11.96
CA MET A 43 10.71 -15.80 -11.16
C MET A 43 10.80 -14.40 -10.55
N ALA A 44 10.54 -13.33 -11.31
CA ALA A 44 10.55 -11.97 -10.81
C ALA A 44 9.54 -11.76 -9.66
N LEU A 45 8.33 -12.29 -9.79
CA LEU A 45 7.32 -12.26 -8.73
C LEU A 45 7.75 -13.09 -7.51
N GLY A 46 8.37 -14.25 -7.72
CA GLY A 46 8.88 -15.08 -6.64
C GLY A 46 10.02 -14.42 -5.85
N ILE A 47 10.93 -13.73 -6.53
CA ILE A 47 11.99 -12.93 -5.89
C ILE A 47 11.38 -11.77 -5.11
N ALA A 48 10.42 -11.05 -5.71
CA ALA A 48 9.73 -9.94 -5.08
C ALA A 48 8.94 -10.37 -3.83
N ALA A 49 8.38 -11.57 -3.81
CA ALA A 49 7.66 -12.13 -2.67
C ALA A 49 8.53 -12.29 -1.42
N SER A 50 9.84 -12.32 -1.56
CA SER A 50 10.78 -12.39 -0.44
C SER A 50 11.16 -10.99 0.12
N GLN A 51 10.60 -9.92 -0.42
CA GLN A 51 10.98 -8.54 -0.10
C GLN A 51 9.79 -7.66 0.35
N PRO A 52 8.79 -8.17 1.11
CA PRO A 52 7.75 -7.29 1.65
C PRO A 52 8.40 -6.28 2.61
N VAL A 53 8.06 -5.01 2.45
CA VAL A 53 8.63 -3.93 3.27
C VAL A 53 7.53 -3.05 3.86
N GLY A 54 7.86 -2.41 4.98
CA GLY A 54 7.06 -1.36 5.57
C GLY A 54 6.07 -1.82 6.62
N VAL A 55 6.16 -1.18 7.77
CA VAL A 55 5.25 -1.36 8.89
C VAL A 55 4.53 -0.05 9.20
N ARG A 56 3.27 -0.13 9.64
CA ARG A 56 2.43 1.03 9.94
C ARG A 56 2.96 1.88 11.10
N GLU A 57 3.78 1.30 11.97
CA GLU A 57 4.42 2.04 13.06
C GLU A 57 5.26 3.22 12.56
N GLN A 58 5.74 3.15 11.31
CA GLN A 58 6.49 4.24 10.70
C GLN A 58 5.61 5.42 10.19
N PHE A 59 4.29 5.34 10.36
CA PHE A 59 3.42 6.44 9.95
C PHE A 59 3.66 7.68 10.82
N GLY A 60 3.84 8.82 10.15
CA GLY A 60 4.25 10.09 10.78
C GLY A 60 5.75 10.35 10.76
N THR A 61 6.59 9.41 10.30
CA THR A 61 8.04 9.59 10.12
C THR A 61 8.43 9.68 8.64
N MET A 62 9.66 10.12 8.35
CA MET A 62 10.23 10.12 7.00
C MET A 62 10.38 8.70 6.41
N THR A 63 10.39 7.67 7.24
CA THR A 63 10.44 6.27 6.80
C THR A 63 9.17 5.83 6.09
N LYS A 64 8.01 6.43 6.40
CA LYS A 64 6.76 6.08 5.71
C LYS A 64 6.82 6.30 4.19
N PRO A 65 7.24 7.47 3.66
CA PRO A 65 7.42 7.65 2.21
C PRO A 65 8.60 6.86 1.62
N PHE A 66 9.54 6.39 2.42
CA PHE A 66 10.59 5.47 1.97
C PHE A 66 10.02 4.10 1.52
N HIS A 67 8.92 3.62 2.11
CA HIS A 67 8.35 2.31 1.79
C HIS A 67 8.00 2.13 0.30
N PRO A 68 7.26 3.05 -0.37
CA PRO A 68 7.00 2.90 -1.81
C PRO A 68 8.28 2.95 -2.65
N GLY A 69 9.28 3.75 -2.26
CA GLY A 69 10.58 3.77 -2.93
C GLY A 69 11.34 2.45 -2.80
N ALA A 70 11.34 1.88 -1.60
CA ALA A 70 11.95 0.56 -1.35
C ALA A 70 11.22 -0.54 -2.12
N ALA A 71 9.88 -0.49 -2.19
CA ALA A 71 9.08 -1.41 -2.97
C ALA A 71 9.39 -1.32 -4.47
N ALA A 72 9.47 -0.12 -5.02
CA ALA A 72 9.82 0.11 -6.42
C ALA A 72 11.22 -0.44 -6.75
N ARG A 73 12.22 -0.13 -5.89
CA ARG A 73 13.58 -0.67 -6.00
C ARG A 73 13.60 -2.20 -5.95
N GLY A 74 12.89 -2.79 -4.99
CA GLY A 74 12.82 -4.24 -4.83
C GLY A 74 12.19 -4.93 -6.05
N GLY A 75 11.12 -4.36 -6.59
CA GLY A 75 10.47 -4.89 -7.78
C GLY A 75 11.33 -4.80 -9.04
N LEU A 76 11.97 -3.66 -9.29
CA LEU A 76 12.91 -3.50 -10.39
C LEU A 76 14.08 -4.50 -10.29
N MET A 77 14.70 -4.61 -9.12
CA MET A 77 15.77 -5.55 -8.87
C MET A 77 15.33 -6.99 -9.14
N SER A 78 14.12 -7.36 -8.70
CA SER A 78 13.57 -8.70 -8.93
C SER A 78 13.43 -9.02 -10.42
N ALA A 79 12.95 -8.07 -11.22
CA ALA A 79 12.82 -8.24 -12.67
C ALA A 79 14.19 -8.34 -13.36
N LEU A 80 15.14 -7.51 -12.96
CA LEU A 80 16.52 -7.56 -13.50
C LEU A 80 17.22 -8.88 -13.16
N LEU A 81 17.10 -9.37 -11.94
CA LEU A 81 17.65 -10.67 -11.54
C LEU A 81 17.03 -11.82 -12.36
N ALA A 82 15.69 -11.81 -12.51
CA ALA A 82 14.98 -12.82 -13.30
C ALA A 82 15.40 -12.78 -14.77
N SER A 83 15.64 -11.61 -15.34
CA SER A 83 16.15 -11.46 -16.72
C SER A 83 17.52 -12.11 -16.93
N GLN A 84 18.32 -12.23 -15.87
CA GLN A 84 19.63 -12.87 -15.87
C GLN A 84 19.59 -14.36 -15.45
N GLY A 85 18.39 -14.95 -15.37
CA GLY A 85 18.22 -16.36 -15.03
C GLY A 85 18.25 -16.68 -13.53
N PHE A 86 18.12 -15.66 -12.66
CA PHE A 86 17.99 -15.91 -11.23
C PHE A 86 16.65 -16.60 -10.93
N THR A 87 16.68 -17.66 -10.11
CA THR A 87 15.55 -18.52 -9.86
C THR A 87 14.83 -18.22 -8.55
N ALA A 88 13.53 -18.48 -8.51
CA ALA A 88 12.68 -18.43 -7.33
C ALA A 88 11.66 -19.57 -7.36
N SER A 89 10.96 -19.78 -6.26
CA SER A 89 9.81 -20.68 -6.25
C SER A 89 8.66 -20.10 -7.08
N THR A 90 8.10 -20.89 -7.97
CA THR A 90 6.87 -20.53 -8.71
C THR A 90 5.64 -20.45 -7.81
N LYS A 91 5.74 -20.90 -6.56
CA LYS A 91 4.67 -20.90 -5.55
C LYS A 91 4.99 -19.97 -4.37
N ALA A 92 5.88 -18.98 -4.59
CA ALA A 92 6.33 -18.09 -3.53
C ALA A 92 5.22 -17.22 -2.92
N LEU A 93 4.11 -17.02 -3.62
CA LEU A 93 2.96 -16.25 -3.10
C LEU A 93 2.00 -17.14 -2.31
N GLU A 94 1.54 -18.24 -2.92
CA GLU A 94 0.38 -19.01 -2.46
C GLU A 94 0.71 -20.23 -1.59
N ALA A 95 1.94 -20.73 -1.62
CA ALA A 95 2.30 -21.92 -0.85
C ALA A 95 2.11 -21.71 0.67
N PRO A 96 1.99 -22.77 1.49
CA PRO A 96 1.79 -22.65 2.94
C PRO A 96 2.82 -21.78 3.68
N ARG A 97 4.03 -21.67 3.12
CA ARG A 97 5.10 -20.78 3.60
C ARG A 97 5.39 -19.63 2.62
N GLY A 98 4.47 -19.39 1.69
CA GLY A 98 4.54 -18.28 0.75
C GLY A 98 4.19 -16.94 1.40
N MET A 99 4.53 -15.85 0.71
CA MET A 99 4.39 -14.50 1.22
C MET A 99 2.98 -14.23 1.77
N MET A 100 1.93 -14.51 1.00
CA MET A 100 0.57 -14.15 1.39
C MET A 100 0.10 -14.91 2.64
N GLN A 101 0.50 -16.17 2.79
CA GLN A 101 0.18 -16.96 4.00
C GLN A 101 1.01 -16.50 5.22
N THR A 102 2.20 -15.96 5.01
CA THR A 102 3.07 -15.48 6.08
C THR A 102 2.61 -14.12 6.62
N VAL A 103 2.15 -13.23 5.74
CA VAL A 103 1.83 -11.84 6.10
C VAL A 103 0.33 -11.59 6.33
N SER A 104 -0.52 -12.58 6.03
CA SER A 104 -1.98 -12.52 6.22
C SER A 104 -2.53 -13.90 6.51
N THR A 105 -3.55 -13.98 7.36
CA THR A 105 -4.29 -15.22 7.64
C THR A 105 -5.56 -15.35 6.81
N LYS A 106 -5.96 -14.30 6.10
CA LYS A 106 -7.14 -14.26 5.25
C LYS A 106 -6.74 -13.81 3.85
N ASN A 107 -6.94 -14.69 2.87
CA ASN A 107 -6.57 -14.44 1.49
C ASN A 107 -7.72 -14.81 0.54
N ASP A 108 -8.20 -13.87 -0.26
CA ASP A 108 -9.12 -14.16 -1.36
C ASP A 108 -8.35 -14.15 -2.69
N TRP A 109 -7.98 -15.34 -3.15
CA TRP A 109 -7.20 -15.54 -4.38
C TRP A 109 -7.94 -15.08 -5.64
N ARG A 110 -9.29 -15.03 -5.61
CA ARG A 110 -10.11 -14.57 -6.74
C ARG A 110 -9.85 -13.10 -7.04
N GLU A 111 -9.56 -12.29 -6.02
CA GLU A 111 -9.21 -10.87 -6.20
C GLU A 111 -7.99 -10.66 -7.10
N ILE A 112 -7.06 -11.63 -7.14
CA ILE A 112 -5.88 -11.56 -8.00
C ILE A 112 -6.22 -11.90 -9.44
N THR A 113 -6.97 -12.99 -9.66
CA THR A 113 -7.12 -13.62 -10.97
C THR A 113 -8.42 -13.31 -11.70
N ASP A 114 -9.49 -12.97 -10.95
CA ASP A 114 -10.81 -12.73 -11.52
C ASP A 114 -10.82 -11.55 -12.49
N ALA A 115 -11.41 -11.77 -13.67
CA ALA A 115 -11.46 -10.78 -14.75
C ALA A 115 -10.09 -10.12 -15.05
N LEU A 116 -8.98 -10.90 -14.96
CA LEU A 116 -7.65 -10.41 -15.27
C LEU A 116 -7.57 -9.98 -16.76
N GLY A 117 -7.05 -8.78 -17.01
CA GLY A 117 -7.03 -8.18 -18.34
C GLY A 117 -8.33 -7.45 -18.75
N GLN A 118 -9.39 -7.53 -17.94
CA GLN A 118 -10.66 -6.83 -18.15
C GLN A 118 -10.95 -5.80 -17.05
N ARG A 119 -10.75 -6.18 -15.79
CA ARG A 119 -10.88 -5.30 -14.63
C ARG A 119 -9.53 -4.70 -14.25
N PHE A 120 -9.41 -3.40 -14.37
CA PHE A 120 -8.21 -2.64 -13.98
C PHE A 120 -8.47 -1.86 -12.70
N GLU A 121 -7.79 -2.22 -11.61
CA GLU A 121 -7.99 -1.60 -10.28
C GLU A 121 -7.72 -0.09 -10.27
N ILE A 122 -6.85 0.38 -11.17
CA ILE A 122 -6.58 1.81 -11.30
C ILE A 122 -7.82 2.64 -11.69
N SER A 123 -8.80 2.01 -12.35
CA SER A 123 -10.06 2.68 -12.72
C SER A 123 -10.95 3.00 -11.51
N PHE A 124 -10.71 2.33 -10.37
CA PHE A 124 -11.43 2.55 -9.11
C PHE A 124 -10.67 3.45 -8.14
N ASN A 125 -9.55 4.03 -8.60
CA ASN A 125 -8.73 4.88 -7.77
C ASN A 125 -9.41 6.21 -7.46
N SER A 126 -9.30 6.67 -6.22
CA SER A 126 -9.74 7.99 -5.78
C SER A 126 -8.55 8.93 -5.60
N TYR A 127 -8.76 10.21 -5.84
CA TYR A 127 -7.75 11.24 -5.69
C TYR A 127 -7.97 12.02 -4.40
N LYS A 128 -6.89 12.28 -3.68
CA LYS A 128 -6.94 13.07 -2.45
C LYS A 128 -7.04 14.56 -2.78
N PRO A 129 -8.05 15.28 -2.27
CA PRO A 129 -8.12 16.73 -2.43
C PRO A 129 -7.07 17.48 -1.58
N PHE A 130 -6.55 16.84 -0.51
CA PHE A 130 -5.52 17.42 0.36
C PHE A 130 -4.28 16.51 0.41
N ALA A 131 -3.09 17.10 0.45
CA ALA A 131 -1.81 16.39 0.43
C ALA A 131 -1.43 15.79 1.81
N CYS A 132 -2.34 15.04 2.42
CA CYS A 132 -2.16 14.46 3.76
C CYS A 132 -2.86 13.10 3.91
N GLY A 133 -2.93 12.58 5.14
CA GLY A 133 -3.68 11.36 5.46
C GLY A 133 -5.18 11.53 5.21
N ILE A 134 -5.79 10.62 4.45
CA ILE A 134 -7.21 10.72 4.06
C ILE A 134 -8.15 10.84 5.26
N VAL A 135 -7.79 10.27 6.39
CA VAL A 135 -8.62 10.25 7.60
C VAL A 135 -8.87 11.63 8.22
N ILE A 136 -8.05 12.64 7.91
CA ILE A 136 -8.23 14.02 8.39
C ILE A 136 -8.89 14.93 7.36
N HIS A 137 -9.14 14.47 6.13
CA HIS A 137 -9.78 15.28 5.09
C HIS A 137 -11.13 15.88 5.52
N PRO A 138 -12.04 15.14 6.19
CA PRO A 138 -13.30 15.71 6.68
C PRO A 138 -13.09 16.87 7.66
N SER A 139 -12.07 16.78 8.52
CA SER A 139 -11.76 17.86 9.47
C SER A 139 -11.22 19.11 8.77
N ILE A 140 -10.36 18.92 7.75
CA ILE A 140 -9.85 20.04 6.94
C ILE A 140 -10.98 20.70 6.16
N ASP A 141 -11.85 19.91 5.54
CA ASP A 141 -12.98 20.41 4.78
C ASP A 141 -13.97 21.19 5.67
N ALA A 142 -14.26 20.69 6.87
CA ALA A 142 -15.07 21.40 7.86
C ALA A 142 -14.46 22.77 8.23
N CYS A 143 -13.16 22.85 8.45
CA CYS A 143 -12.46 24.11 8.70
C CYS A 143 -12.55 25.07 7.51
N ALA A 144 -12.42 24.55 6.28
CA ALA A 144 -12.56 25.36 5.08
C ALA A 144 -13.98 25.93 4.93
N GLN A 145 -15.01 25.11 5.23
CA GLN A 145 -16.41 25.55 5.20
C GLN A 145 -16.71 26.64 6.27
N LEU A 146 -16.22 26.46 7.50
CA LEU A 146 -16.36 27.46 8.56
C LEU A 146 -15.68 28.78 8.18
N ARG A 147 -14.50 28.73 7.61
CA ARG A 147 -13.80 29.92 7.10
C ARG A 147 -14.60 30.61 6.00
N ALA A 148 -15.19 29.84 5.08
CA ALA A 148 -16.06 30.41 4.03
C ALA A 148 -17.31 31.08 4.59
N GLN A 149 -17.80 30.67 5.76
CA GLN A 149 -18.90 31.28 6.51
C GLN A 149 -18.48 32.52 7.33
N GLY A 150 -17.21 32.94 7.26
CA GLY A 150 -16.69 34.11 7.93
C GLY A 150 -16.17 33.88 9.37
N VAL A 151 -16.05 32.63 9.80
CA VAL A 151 -15.43 32.32 11.10
C VAL A 151 -13.91 32.64 11.03
N VAL A 152 -13.43 33.43 11.96
CA VAL A 152 -12.01 33.80 12.10
C VAL A 152 -11.41 33.16 13.35
N PRO A 153 -10.09 32.91 13.39
CA PRO A 153 -9.44 32.20 14.51
C PRO A 153 -9.67 32.86 15.86
N GLU A 154 -9.74 34.20 15.90
CA GLU A 154 -9.91 35.02 17.13
C GLU A 154 -11.27 34.80 17.80
N GLN A 155 -12.24 34.28 17.08
CA GLN A 155 -13.60 33.96 17.58
C GLN A 155 -13.71 32.54 18.14
N ILE A 156 -12.65 31.73 18.00
CA ILE A 156 -12.69 30.30 18.35
C ILE A 156 -12.18 30.12 19.77
N ALA A 157 -13.08 29.81 20.70
CA ALA A 157 -12.71 29.46 22.07
C ALA A 157 -12.29 27.97 22.23
N ARG A 158 -12.89 27.08 21.43
CA ARG A 158 -12.63 25.63 21.53
C ARG A 158 -12.98 24.95 20.21
N ILE A 159 -12.20 23.93 19.87
CA ILE A 159 -12.50 23.00 18.76
C ILE A 159 -12.71 21.62 19.34
N GLU A 160 -13.82 20.98 18.98
CA GLU A 160 -14.12 19.61 19.37
C GLU A 160 -14.48 18.81 18.11
N LEU A 161 -13.76 17.70 17.88
CA LEU A 161 -13.94 16.83 16.73
C LEU A 161 -14.44 15.45 17.21
N LYS A 162 -15.60 15.04 16.72
CA LYS A 162 -16.07 13.65 16.86
C LYS A 162 -15.64 12.88 15.63
N VAL A 163 -14.68 11.97 15.80
CA VAL A 163 -14.04 11.26 14.70
C VAL A 163 -14.04 9.76 14.93
N HIS A 164 -13.86 8.99 13.86
CA HIS A 164 -13.65 7.55 13.96
C HIS A 164 -12.34 7.23 14.70
N SER A 165 -12.28 6.12 15.45
CA SER A 165 -11.08 5.70 16.20
C SER A 165 -9.81 5.63 15.35
N LEU A 166 -9.93 5.21 14.08
CA LEU A 166 -8.82 5.19 13.13
C LEU A 166 -8.15 6.56 12.90
N VAL A 167 -8.91 7.65 13.01
CA VAL A 167 -8.34 9.02 12.92
C VAL A 167 -7.37 9.26 14.06
N LEU A 168 -7.76 8.89 15.28
CA LEU A 168 -6.90 9.02 16.48
C LEU A 168 -5.67 8.12 16.37
N GLU A 169 -5.85 6.88 15.91
CA GLU A 169 -4.74 5.94 15.72
C GLU A 169 -3.69 6.45 14.74
N LEU A 170 -4.12 6.98 13.59
CA LEU A 170 -3.21 7.37 12.51
C LEU A 170 -2.66 8.79 12.65
N THR A 171 -3.40 9.71 13.29
CA THR A 171 -3.07 11.15 13.32
C THR A 171 -3.10 11.78 14.70
N GLY A 172 -3.54 11.07 15.72
CA GLY A 172 -3.63 11.56 17.10
C GLY A 172 -2.30 11.58 17.86
N LYS A 173 -1.17 11.53 17.19
CA LYS A 173 0.16 11.58 17.82
C LYS A 173 0.38 12.95 18.44
N LYS A 174 0.57 12.99 19.76
CA LYS A 174 0.79 14.24 20.50
C LYS A 174 2.19 14.83 20.25
N GLU A 175 3.16 13.96 20.01
CA GLU A 175 4.56 14.31 19.74
C GLU A 175 4.98 13.59 18.45
N PRO A 176 4.69 14.17 17.27
CA PRO A 176 5.17 13.58 16.02
C PRO A 176 6.69 13.72 15.94
N ALA A 177 7.35 12.64 15.48
CA ALA A 177 8.81 12.62 15.26
C ALA A 177 9.21 13.47 14.05
#